data_42b417256d6a05c2e995bb1b92be22f0
#
_entry.id   42b417256d6a05c2e995bb1b92be22f0
#
_cell.length_a   1.000
_cell.length_b   1.000
_cell.length_c   1.000
_cell.angle_alpha   90.00
_cell.angle_beta   90.00
_cell.angle_gamma   90.00
#
_symmetry.space_group_name_H-M   'P 1'
#
loop_
_entity.id
_entity.type
_entity.pdbx_description
1 polymer ?
#
loop_
_entity_poly.entity_id
_entity_poly.type
_entity_poly.pdbx_seq_one_letter_code
_entity_poly.pdbx_strand_id
1 'polypeptide(L)'
;MTKEERHLWYDFLKKLPETVCRQKVVGCYILDFYCAAAKLAIELDGSQHYSEEGEQYDRVRDEYLSERGICVLRYSNLQLHENFRGVCLDILNHIAQRKESR
;
A
#
# COMPACT_ATOMS: atom_id res chain seq x y z
N MET A 1 9.14 -9.14 8.07
CA MET A 1 8.62 -8.89 6.72
C MET A 1 8.56 -10.17 5.91
N THR A 2 7.55 -10.30 5.06
CA THR A 2 7.49 -11.42 4.12
C THR A 2 8.53 -11.21 3.01
N LYS A 3 8.74 -12.26 2.20
CA LYS A 3 9.65 -12.19 1.05
C LYS A 3 9.21 -11.12 0.05
N GLU A 4 7.91 -11.03 -0.19
CA GLU A 4 7.34 -10.05 -1.12
C GLU A 4 7.49 -8.63 -0.61
N GLU A 5 7.27 -8.42 0.69
CA GLU A 5 7.46 -7.10 1.31
C GLU A 5 8.92 -6.67 1.23
N ARG A 6 9.87 -7.60 1.45
CA ARG A 6 11.30 -7.31 1.32
C ARG A 6 11.66 -6.90 -0.09
N HIS A 7 11.12 -7.62 -1.08
CA HIS A 7 11.40 -7.33 -2.48
C HIS A 7 10.95 -5.92 -2.85
N LEU A 8 9.70 -5.58 -2.50
CA LEU A 8 9.16 -4.26 -2.79
C LEU A 8 9.91 -3.17 -2.03
N TRP A 9 10.26 -3.41 -0.79
CA TRP A 9 10.94 -2.42 0.05
C TRP A 9 12.36 -2.16 -0.42
N TYR A 10 13.20 -3.20 -0.47
CA TYR A 10 14.63 -3.01 -0.76
C TYR A 10 14.91 -2.66 -2.21
N ASP A 11 14.14 -3.21 -3.15
CA ASP A 11 14.39 -3.01 -4.56
C ASP A 11 13.70 -1.76 -5.12
N PHE A 12 12.76 -1.19 -4.40
CA PHE A 12 11.99 -0.07 -4.92
C PHE A 12 11.69 1.02 -3.87
N LEU A 13 10.87 0.74 -2.87
CA LEU A 13 10.33 1.78 -1.99
C LEU A 13 11.40 2.52 -1.20
N LYS A 14 12.41 1.81 -0.71
CA LYS A 14 13.50 2.41 0.04
C LYS A 14 14.30 3.43 -0.78
N LYS A 15 14.32 3.26 -2.10
CA LYS A 15 15.10 4.10 -3.02
C LYS A 15 14.36 5.33 -3.50
N LEU A 16 13.09 5.48 -3.15
CA LEU A 16 12.29 6.63 -3.58
C LEU A 16 12.78 7.92 -2.91
N PRO A 17 12.68 9.07 -3.61
CA PRO A 17 12.97 10.37 -2.98
C PRO A 17 11.99 10.70 -1.85
N GLU A 18 10.73 10.27 -1.99
CA GLU A 18 9.74 10.41 -0.92
C GLU A 18 10.03 9.40 0.19
N THR A 19 9.85 9.82 1.44
CA THR A 19 10.02 8.93 2.57
C THR A 19 8.85 7.97 2.68
N VAL A 20 9.13 6.66 2.68
CA VAL A 20 8.15 5.62 2.89
C VAL A 20 8.45 4.93 4.22
N CYS A 21 7.44 4.82 5.08
CA CYS A 21 7.54 4.13 6.36
C CYS A 21 6.98 2.72 6.22
N ARG A 22 7.55 1.78 6.99
CA ARG A 22 7.03 0.42 7.08
C ARG A 22 6.20 0.29 8.35
N GLN A 23 5.17 -0.53 8.30
CA GLN A 23 4.35 -0.88 9.47
C GLN A 23 3.82 0.36 10.18
N LYS A 24 3.21 1.25 9.42
CA LYS A 24 2.67 2.50 9.96
C LYS A 24 1.35 2.24 10.69
N VAL A 25 1.29 2.65 11.95
CA VAL A 25 0.07 2.53 12.75
C VAL A 25 -0.81 3.75 12.52
N VAL A 26 -2.05 3.52 12.13
CA VAL A 26 -3.07 4.56 11.98
C VAL A 26 -4.33 4.08 12.71
N GLY A 27 -4.61 4.69 13.86
CA GLY A 27 -5.68 4.22 14.72
C GLY A 27 -5.40 2.81 15.22
N CYS A 28 -6.31 1.89 14.97
CA CYS A 28 -6.14 0.47 15.34
C CYS A 28 -5.61 -0.37 14.17
N TYR A 29 -5.25 0.25 13.06
CA TYR A 29 -4.80 -0.45 11.85
C TYR A 29 -3.29 -0.29 11.65
N ILE A 30 -2.68 -1.30 11.05
CA ILE A 30 -1.25 -1.26 10.70
C ILE A 30 -1.15 -1.34 9.17
N LEU A 31 -0.53 -0.32 8.57
CA LEU A 31 -0.32 -0.26 7.13
C LEU A 31 1.05 -0.86 6.80
N ASP A 32 1.12 -1.71 5.77
CA ASP A 32 2.38 -2.35 5.39
C ASP A 32 3.43 -1.31 5.02
N PHE A 33 3.05 -0.36 4.14
CA PHE A 33 3.91 0.76 3.76
C PHE A 33 3.07 2.03 3.68
N TYR A 34 3.66 3.16 4.04
CA TYR A 34 2.97 4.45 4.02
C TYR A 34 3.89 5.55 3.53
N CYS A 35 3.41 6.30 2.53
CA CYS A 35 4.08 7.49 2.01
C CYS A 35 3.31 8.73 2.48
N ALA A 36 3.86 9.44 3.46
CA ALA A 36 3.18 10.59 4.06
C ALA A 36 3.01 11.75 3.07
N ALA A 37 3.99 11.96 2.20
CA ALA A 37 3.94 13.06 1.22
C ALA A 37 2.75 12.94 0.27
N ALA A 38 2.34 11.71 -0.04
CA ALA A 38 1.21 11.44 -0.93
C ALA A 38 -0.04 10.97 -0.18
N LYS A 39 0.05 10.76 1.13
CA LYS A 39 -0.99 10.11 1.94
C LYS A 39 -1.46 8.81 1.28
N LEU A 40 -0.50 7.98 0.95
CA LEU A 40 -0.70 6.76 0.20
C LEU A 40 -0.22 5.57 1.00
N ALA A 41 -1.12 4.61 1.23
CA ALA A 41 -0.79 3.33 1.83
C ALA A 41 -0.63 2.28 0.74
N ILE A 42 0.33 1.40 0.88
CA ILE A 42 0.59 0.30 -0.06
C ILE A 42 0.53 -1.00 0.73
N GLU A 43 -0.32 -1.91 0.29
CA GLU A 43 -0.57 -3.18 0.97
C GLU A 43 -0.32 -4.35 0.03
N LEU A 44 0.28 -5.41 0.57
CA LEU A 44 0.47 -6.66 -0.16
C LEU A 44 -0.41 -7.75 0.45
N ASP A 45 -1.25 -8.35 -0.36
CA ASP A 45 -2.14 -9.42 0.07
C ASP A 45 -1.52 -10.79 -0.27
N GLY A 46 -1.15 -11.52 0.78
CA GLY A 46 -0.50 -12.82 0.63
C GLY A 46 -1.46 -13.99 0.45
N SER A 47 -2.67 -13.88 0.97
CA SER A 47 -3.69 -14.91 0.82
C SER A 47 -5.05 -14.26 0.65
N GLN A 48 -5.82 -14.77 -0.31
CA GLN A 48 -7.14 -14.23 -0.58
C GLN A 48 -8.16 -15.02 0.21
N HIS A 49 -8.55 -14.49 1.36
CA HIS A 49 -9.67 -15.03 2.13
C HIS A 49 -10.92 -14.23 1.74
N TYR A 50 -11.71 -14.81 0.85
CA TYR A 50 -12.99 -14.23 0.48
C TYR A 50 -14.07 -14.73 1.43
N SER A 51 -14.12 -14.15 2.63
CA SER A 51 -15.24 -14.34 3.53
C SER A 51 -16.01 -13.01 3.61
N GLU A 52 -17.30 -13.09 3.86
CA GLU A 52 -18.13 -11.89 4.05
C GLU A 52 -17.60 -11.04 5.20
N GLU A 53 -17.14 -11.68 6.25
CA GLU A 53 -16.56 -11.00 7.42
C GLU A 53 -15.27 -10.26 7.05
N GLY A 54 -14.41 -10.88 6.23
CA GLY A 54 -13.19 -10.25 5.76
C GLY A 54 -13.44 -9.07 4.86
N GLU A 55 -14.41 -9.18 3.95
CA GLU A 55 -14.80 -8.07 3.07
C GLU A 55 -15.38 -6.90 3.85
N GLN A 56 -16.20 -7.19 4.85
CA GLN A 56 -16.79 -6.16 5.71
C GLN A 56 -15.72 -5.45 6.52
N TYR A 57 -14.77 -6.19 7.07
CA TYR A 57 -13.63 -5.63 7.81
C TYR A 57 -12.82 -4.70 6.92
N ASP A 58 -12.50 -5.13 5.71
CA ASP A 58 -11.72 -4.34 4.77
C ASP A 58 -12.45 -3.06 4.38
N ARG A 59 -13.76 -3.12 4.22
CA ARG A 59 -14.58 -1.97 3.88
C ARG A 59 -14.56 -0.92 4.98
N VAL A 60 -14.75 -1.35 6.22
CA VAL A 60 -14.71 -0.46 7.39
C VAL A 60 -13.34 0.18 7.53
N ARG A 61 -12.29 -0.61 7.33
CA ARG A 61 -10.90 -0.14 7.38
C ARG A 61 -10.63 0.91 6.30
N ASP A 62 -11.06 0.63 5.07
CA ASP A 62 -10.84 1.53 3.95
C ASP A 62 -11.60 2.85 4.14
N GLU A 63 -12.82 2.81 4.67
CA GLU A 63 -13.59 4.01 4.98
C GLU A 63 -12.89 4.85 6.05
N TYR A 64 -12.40 4.20 7.10
CA TYR A 64 -11.64 4.87 8.16
C TYR A 64 -10.43 5.61 7.61
N LEU A 65 -9.67 4.95 6.75
CA LEU A 65 -8.48 5.54 6.15
C LEU A 65 -8.82 6.64 5.15
N SER A 66 -9.88 6.44 4.36
CA SER A 66 -10.36 7.44 3.40
C SER A 66 -10.80 8.73 4.08
N GLU A 67 -11.48 8.63 5.21
CA GLU A 67 -11.89 9.81 5.99
C GLU A 67 -10.71 10.64 6.44
N ARG A 68 -9.53 10.02 6.58
CA ARG A 68 -8.29 10.69 6.96
C ARG A 68 -7.46 11.14 5.75
N GLY A 69 -8.02 11.00 4.56
CA GLY A 69 -7.35 11.40 3.33
C GLY A 69 -6.31 10.43 2.84
N ILE A 70 -6.33 9.19 3.36
CA ILE A 70 -5.36 8.16 2.97
C ILE A 70 -5.93 7.28 1.87
N CYS A 71 -5.22 7.21 0.75
CA CYS A 71 -5.56 6.31 -0.34
C CYS A 71 -4.82 4.98 -0.13
N VAL A 72 -5.50 3.86 -0.38
CA VAL A 72 -4.91 2.53 -0.21
C VAL A 72 -4.75 1.87 -1.57
N LEU A 73 -3.54 1.42 -1.88
CA LEU A 73 -3.25 0.59 -3.05
C LEU A 73 -2.98 -0.82 -2.56
N ARG A 74 -3.65 -1.80 -3.17
CA ARG A 74 -3.46 -3.21 -2.86
C ARG A 74 -2.96 -3.96 -4.07
N TYR A 75 -1.93 -4.77 -3.83
CA TYR A 75 -1.38 -5.66 -4.85
C TYR A 75 -1.29 -7.06 -4.27
N SER A 76 -1.58 -8.06 -5.09
CA SER A 76 -1.39 -9.45 -4.67
C SER A 76 0.09 -9.83 -4.79
N ASN A 77 0.50 -10.85 -4.06
CA ASN A 77 1.85 -11.38 -4.20
C ASN A 77 2.09 -11.88 -5.64
N LEU A 78 1.05 -12.41 -6.27
CA LEU A 78 1.15 -12.86 -7.66
C LEU A 78 1.44 -11.72 -8.62
N GLN A 79 0.75 -10.58 -8.46
CA GLN A 79 1.01 -9.39 -9.27
C GLN A 79 2.46 -8.94 -9.12
N LEU A 80 2.96 -8.97 -7.89
CA LEU A 80 4.34 -8.58 -7.61
C LEU A 80 5.34 -9.51 -8.30
N HIS A 81 5.07 -10.82 -8.27
CA HIS A 81 5.94 -11.80 -8.92
C HIS A 81 5.89 -11.74 -10.44
N GLU A 82 4.71 -11.57 -11.00
CA GLU A 82 4.52 -11.59 -12.46
C GLU A 82 4.83 -10.25 -13.13
N ASN A 83 4.62 -9.14 -12.44
CA ASN A 83 4.74 -7.81 -13.04
C ASN A 83 5.27 -6.78 -12.04
N PHE A 84 6.42 -7.05 -11.47
CA PHE A 84 7.06 -6.15 -10.47
C PHE A 84 7.23 -4.74 -11.03
N ARG A 85 7.71 -4.63 -12.26
CA ARG A 85 7.91 -3.33 -12.91
C ARG A 85 6.61 -2.55 -13.06
N GLY A 86 5.54 -3.22 -13.46
CA GLY A 86 4.22 -2.60 -13.58
C GLY A 86 3.68 -2.11 -12.24
N VAL A 87 3.88 -2.89 -11.18
CA VAL A 87 3.49 -2.49 -9.82
C VAL A 87 4.25 -1.24 -9.41
N CYS A 88 5.56 -1.21 -9.63
CA CYS A 88 6.38 -0.04 -9.30
C CYS A 88 5.95 1.21 -10.07
N LEU A 89 5.66 1.08 -11.36
CA LEU A 89 5.18 2.20 -12.18
C LEU A 89 3.82 2.71 -11.70
N ASP A 90 2.93 1.80 -11.33
CA ASP A 90 1.62 2.17 -10.81
C ASP A 90 1.74 2.96 -9.51
N ILE A 91 2.62 2.52 -8.61
CA ILE A 91 2.89 3.23 -7.36
C ILE A 91 3.43 4.64 -7.64
N LEU A 92 4.41 4.75 -8.55
CA LEU A 92 4.99 6.04 -8.92
C LEU A 92 3.95 7.00 -9.47
N ASN A 93 3.05 6.50 -10.33
CA ASN A 93 1.99 7.31 -10.91
C ASN A 93 1.03 7.82 -9.83
N HIS A 94 0.66 6.98 -8.88
CA HIS A 94 -0.23 7.38 -7.78
C HIS A 94 0.44 8.40 -6.87
N ILE A 95 1.72 8.24 -6.56
CA ILE A 95 2.46 9.21 -5.74
C ILE A 95 2.47 10.57 -6.45
N ALA A 96 2.79 10.59 -7.73
CA ALA A 96 2.86 11.82 -8.51
C ALA A 96 1.51 12.53 -8.56
N GLN A 97 0.44 11.80 -8.85
CA GLN A 97 -0.91 12.35 -8.93
C GLN A 97 -1.36 12.93 -7.59
N ARG A 98 -1.10 12.23 -6.51
CA ARG A 98 -1.53 12.68 -5.19
C ARG A 98 -0.75 13.89 -4.72
N LYS A 99 0.52 14.00 -5.07
CA LYS A 99 1.34 15.17 -4.75
C LYS A 99 0.89 16.39 -5.53
N GLU A 100 0.49 16.23 -6.78
CA GLU A 100 -0.02 17.31 -7.60
C GLU A 100 -1.37 17.85 -7.10
N SER A 101 -2.19 16.98 -6.53
CA SER A 101 -3.52 17.32 -6.02
C SER A 101 -3.49 18.09 -4.69
N ARG A 102 -2.32 18.25 -4.12
CA ARG A 102 -2.11 18.93 -2.83
C ARG A 102 -1.38 20.26 -3.03
#